data_2aa03beba9bfb48e88d940da18c9b9e2
#
_entry.id   2aa03beba9bfb48e88d940da18c9b9e2
#
_cell.length_a   1.000
_cell.length_b   1.000
_cell.length_c   1.000
_cell.angle_alpha   90.00
_cell.angle_beta   90.00
_cell.angle_gamma   90.00
#
_symmetry.space_group_name_H-M   'P 1'
#
loop_
_entity.id
_entity.type
_entity.pdbx_description
1 polymer ?
#
loop_
_entity_poly.entity_id
_entity_poly.type
_entity_poly.pdbx_seq_one_letter_code
_entity_poly.pdbx_strand_id
1 'polypeptide(L)'
;GLDLDPRRNGQQVTAAVQMMHARREDADRMLMGKVIERKLPLLAIGSSMQLLNVLLGGTLHLHLPTDHPKSMPHFDPSGGPHRHMVSVEPGSTLEDIFGSPE
;
A
#
# COMPACT_ATOMS: atom_id res chain seq x y z
N GLY A 1 5.99 0.40 7.92
CA GLY A 1 4.86 0.00 8.76
C GLY A 1 4.62 -1.50 8.77
N LEU A 2 3.64 -1.95 9.54
CA LEU A 2 3.28 -3.36 9.59
C LEU A 2 2.40 -3.75 8.39
N ASP A 3 2.43 -5.04 8.05
CA ASP A 3 1.79 -5.57 6.85
C ASP A 3 0.38 -6.08 7.12
N LEU A 4 -0.44 -6.09 6.07
CA LEU A 4 -1.72 -6.80 6.05
C LEU A 4 -1.47 -8.31 6.11
N ASP A 5 -2.44 -9.05 6.65
CA ASP A 5 -2.39 -10.51 6.68
C ASP A 5 -2.61 -11.08 5.26
N PRO A 6 -1.59 -11.71 4.65
CA PRO A 6 -1.71 -12.23 3.27
C PRO A 6 -2.81 -13.27 3.11
N ARG A 7 -3.14 -14.02 4.16
CA ARG A 7 -4.15 -15.07 4.13
C ARG A 7 -5.55 -14.52 3.82
N ARG A 8 -5.83 -13.27 4.22
CA ARG A 8 -7.10 -12.60 3.91
C ARG A 8 -7.24 -12.24 2.44
N ASN A 9 -6.13 -12.27 1.70
CA ASN A 9 -6.07 -11.95 0.27
C ASN A 9 -5.80 -13.18 -0.60
N GLY A 10 -5.94 -14.39 -0.04
CA GLY A 10 -5.67 -15.64 -0.74
C GLY A 10 -4.19 -15.92 -0.97
N GLN A 11 -3.30 -15.26 -0.25
CA GLN A 11 -1.85 -15.44 -0.36
C GLN A 11 -1.30 -16.15 0.88
N GLN A 12 -0.14 -16.79 0.72
CA GLN A 12 0.53 -17.48 1.83
C GLN A 12 1.41 -16.51 2.62
N VAL A 13 1.48 -16.73 3.95
CA VAL A 13 2.40 -16.00 4.81
C VAL A 13 3.83 -16.45 4.53
N THR A 14 4.74 -15.49 4.37
CA THR A 14 6.18 -15.74 4.24
C THR A 14 6.93 -15.12 5.42
N ALA A 15 8.19 -15.51 5.60
CA ALA A 15 9.04 -14.96 6.67
C ALA A 15 9.28 -13.45 6.53
N ALA A 16 9.11 -12.88 5.35
CA ALA A 16 9.29 -11.45 5.09
C ALA A 16 8.11 -10.60 5.58
N VAL A 17 6.95 -11.23 5.86
CA VAL A 17 5.74 -10.52 6.26
C VAL A 17 5.77 -10.23 7.76
N GLN A 18 5.58 -8.97 8.11
CA GLN A 18 5.45 -8.50 9.50
C GLN A 18 4.03 -7.99 9.71
N MET A 19 3.13 -8.90 10.07
CA MET A 19 1.70 -8.61 10.16
C MET A 19 1.37 -7.63 11.28
N MET A 20 0.44 -6.70 11.00
CA MET A 20 -0.17 -5.90 12.04
C MET A 20 -1.12 -6.76 12.89
N HIS A 21 -1.47 -6.26 14.07
CA HIS A 21 -2.44 -6.94 14.94
C HIS A 21 -3.79 -7.08 14.23
N ALA A 22 -4.42 -8.27 14.35
CA ALA A 22 -5.67 -8.56 13.65
C ALA A 22 -6.80 -7.57 13.94
N ARG A 23 -6.91 -7.10 15.19
CA ARG A 23 -7.92 -6.09 15.56
C ARG A 23 -7.72 -4.76 14.85
N ARG A 24 -6.47 -4.35 14.65
CA ARG A 24 -6.16 -3.15 13.90
C ARG A 24 -6.54 -3.32 12.43
N GLU A 25 -6.18 -4.45 11.85
CA GLU A 25 -6.55 -4.72 10.46
C GLU A 25 -8.06 -4.77 10.28
N ASP A 26 -8.79 -5.40 11.21
CA ASP A 26 -10.27 -5.43 11.19
C ASP A 26 -10.87 -4.02 11.25
N ALA A 27 -10.36 -3.17 12.12
CA ALA A 27 -10.83 -1.79 12.25
C ALA A 27 -10.53 -0.98 10.99
N ASP A 28 -9.33 -1.12 10.42
CA ASP A 28 -8.93 -0.43 9.20
C ASP A 28 -9.78 -0.88 8.00
N ARG A 29 -10.07 -2.17 7.89
CA ARG A 29 -10.95 -2.72 6.85
C ARG A 29 -12.37 -2.20 6.95
N MET A 30 -12.92 -2.15 8.16
CA MET A 30 -14.27 -1.62 8.39
C MET A 30 -14.33 -0.13 8.05
N LEU A 31 -13.37 0.65 8.52
CA LEU A 31 -13.29 2.08 8.24
C LEU A 31 -13.16 2.34 6.73
N MET A 32 -12.21 1.66 6.08
CA MET A 32 -11.98 1.81 4.63
C MET A 32 -13.23 1.43 3.83
N GLY A 33 -13.91 0.35 4.21
CA GLY A 33 -15.17 -0.06 3.58
C GLY A 33 -16.24 1.02 3.67
N LYS A 34 -16.37 1.68 4.83
CA LYS A 34 -17.31 2.80 5.02
C LYS A 34 -16.93 4.02 4.20
N VAL A 35 -15.65 4.34 4.12
CA VAL A 35 -15.16 5.45 3.30
C VAL A 35 -15.49 5.23 1.82
N ILE A 36 -15.25 4.02 1.31
CA ILE A 36 -15.56 3.66 -0.07
C ILE A 36 -17.08 3.71 -0.32
N GLU A 37 -17.87 3.10 0.56
CA GLU A 37 -19.33 3.05 0.44
C GLU A 37 -19.95 4.44 0.41
N ARG A 38 -19.47 5.34 1.25
CA ARG A 38 -19.98 6.72 1.36
C ARG A 38 -19.31 7.71 0.41
N LYS A 39 -18.37 7.24 -0.41
CA LYS A 39 -17.62 8.08 -1.36
C LYS A 39 -16.99 9.31 -0.71
N LEU A 40 -16.42 9.12 0.47
CA LEU A 40 -15.76 10.21 1.18
C LEU A 40 -14.39 10.51 0.55
N PRO A 41 -13.94 11.76 0.59
CA PRO A 41 -12.57 12.10 0.20
C PRO A 41 -11.57 11.25 0.99
N LEU A 42 -10.58 10.67 0.30
CA LEU A 42 -9.63 9.73 0.89
C LEU A 42 -8.22 9.98 0.38
N LEU A 43 -7.29 10.05 1.30
CA LEU A 43 -5.85 9.94 1.02
C LEU A 43 -5.33 8.68 1.73
N ALA A 44 -4.92 7.69 0.95
CA ALA A 44 -4.40 6.42 1.46
C ALA A 44 -2.89 6.34 1.23
N ILE A 45 -2.14 6.10 2.30
CA ILE A 45 -0.67 6.06 2.27
C ILE A 45 -0.19 4.77 2.96
N GLY A 46 0.84 4.11 2.39
CA GLY A 46 1.43 2.92 2.96
C GLY A 46 0.45 1.77 3.06
N SER A 47 0.27 1.18 4.24
CA SER A 47 -0.64 0.05 4.45
C SER A 47 -2.09 0.38 4.10
N SER A 48 -2.51 1.63 4.26
CA SER A 48 -3.86 2.06 3.86
C SER A 48 -4.04 2.05 2.35
N MET A 49 -3.02 2.43 1.59
CA MET A 49 -3.02 2.32 0.12
C MET A 49 -3.11 0.86 -0.32
N GLN A 50 -2.34 -0.01 0.32
CA GLN A 50 -2.38 -1.45 0.07
C GLN A 50 -3.76 -2.04 0.37
N LEU A 51 -4.36 -1.65 1.48
CA LEU A 51 -5.70 -2.08 1.87
C LEU A 51 -6.76 -1.62 0.86
N LEU A 52 -6.70 -0.36 0.42
CA LEU A 52 -7.58 0.16 -0.60
C LEU A 52 -7.50 -0.68 -1.89
N ASN A 53 -6.28 -0.96 -2.35
CA ASN A 53 -6.05 -1.79 -3.53
C ASN A 53 -6.69 -3.17 -3.39
N VAL A 54 -6.49 -3.83 -2.26
CA VAL A 54 -7.04 -5.17 -1.99
C VAL A 54 -8.57 -5.14 -1.92
N LEU A 55 -9.16 -4.16 -1.25
CA LEU A 55 -10.63 -4.05 -1.14
C LEU A 55 -11.29 -3.76 -2.48
N LEU A 56 -10.56 -3.17 -3.41
CA LEU A 56 -11.03 -2.94 -4.79
C LEU A 56 -10.70 -4.11 -5.74
N GLY A 57 -10.23 -5.24 -5.20
CA GLY A 57 -9.97 -6.46 -5.96
C GLY A 57 -8.55 -6.62 -6.48
N GLY A 58 -7.63 -5.74 -6.08
CA GLY A 58 -6.22 -5.83 -6.45
C GLY A 58 -5.45 -6.87 -5.63
N THR A 59 -4.21 -7.09 -6.03
CA THR A 59 -3.26 -7.99 -5.34
C THR A 59 -2.02 -7.23 -4.90
N LEU A 60 -1.23 -7.84 -4.01
CA LEU A 60 -0.03 -7.24 -3.45
C LEU A 60 1.20 -8.09 -3.71
N HIS A 61 2.33 -7.42 -3.93
CA HIS A 61 3.64 -8.03 -3.73
C HIS A 61 3.91 -8.10 -2.23
N LEU A 62 4.21 -9.29 -1.70
CA LEU A 62 4.45 -9.47 -0.26
C LEU A 62 5.82 -8.96 0.16
N HIS A 63 6.81 -9.05 -0.72
CA HIS A 63 8.16 -8.57 -0.47
C HIS A 63 8.80 -8.16 -1.79
N LEU A 64 8.92 -6.87 -2.04
CA LEU A 64 9.41 -6.34 -3.31
C LEU A 64 10.78 -6.88 -3.72
N PRO A 65 11.79 -6.98 -2.84
CA PRO A 65 13.09 -7.53 -3.23
C PRO A 65 13.03 -8.95 -3.79
N THR A 66 12.09 -9.76 -3.30
CA THR A 66 11.87 -11.14 -3.77
C THR A 66 10.97 -11.18 -4.99
N ASP A 67 9.83 -10.49 -4.94
CA ASP A 67 8.79 -10.55 -5.96
C ASP A 67 9.14 -9.70 -7.19
N HIS A 68 9.94 -8.66 -6.99
CA HIS A 68 10.38 -7.76 -8.04
C HIS A 68 11.86 -7.38 -7.84
N PRO A 69 12.81 -8.29 -8.13
CA PRO A 69 14.23 -8.13 -7.79
C PRO A 69 14.91 -6.89 -8.39
N LYS A 70 14.36 -6.35 -9.46
CA LYS A 70 14.89 -5.15 -10.14
C LYS A 70 14.32 -3.85 -9.60
N SER A 71 13.41 -3.90 -8.62
CA SER A 71 12.88 -2.69 -8.00
C SER A 71 13.96 -1.98 -7.20
N MET A 72 13.86 -0.65 -7.14
CA MET A 72 14.76 0.11 -6.26
C MET A 72 14.41 -0.16 -4.79
N PRO A 73 15.40 -0.07 -3.88
CA PRO A 73 15.14 -0.24 -2.46
C PRO A 73 14.16 0.82 -1.93
N HIS A 74 13.23 0.40 -1.07
CA HIS A 74 12.29 1.28 -0.37
C HIS A 74 12.56 1.33 1.14
N PHE A 75 13.70 0.81 1.54
CA PHE A 75 14.12 0.73 2.93
C PHE A 75 15.59 1.12 3.05
N ASP A 76 15.90 2.02 3.99
CA ASP A 76 17.26 2.39 4.33
C ASP A 76 17.65 1.73 5.66
N PRO A 77 18.61 0.78 5.66
CA PRO A 77 19.05 0.11 6.88
C PRO A 77 19.61 1.06 7.94
N SER A 78 20.10 2.24 7.54
CA SER A 78 20.61 3.25 8.47
C SER A 78 19.50 4.04 9.16
N GLY A 79 18.23 3.84 8.78
CA GLY A 79 17.09 4.55 9.34
C GLY A 79 16.92 5.98 8.82
N GLY A 80 17.69 6.38 7.81
CA GLY A 80 17.57 7.68 7.18
C GLY A 80 16.36 7.81 6.26
N PRO A 81 16.02 9.04 5.85
CA PRO A 81 14.93 9.26 4.90
C PRO A 81 15.32 8.72 3.53
N HIS A 82 14.49 7.83 3.00
CA HIS A 82 14.66 7.30 1.65
C HIS A 82 13.80 8.11 0.68
N ARG A 83 14.43 8.66 -0.36
CA ARG A 83 13.77 9.47 -1.39
C ARG A 83 14.13 8.95 -2.77
N HIS A 84 13.17 8.95 -3.66
CA HIS A 84 13.37 8.60 -5.06
C HIS A 84 12.36 9.35 -5.94
N MET A 85 12.66 9.41 -7.23
CA MET A 85 11.74 9.97 -8.22
C MET A 85 10.56 9.01 -8.42
N VAL A 86 9.41 9.56 -8.70
CA VAL A 86 8.21 8.81 -9.11
C VAL A 86 7.65 9.43 -10.38
N SER A 87 7.10 8.60 -11.24
CA SER A 87 6.33 9.06 -12.40
C SER A 87 4.85 8.99 -12.07
N VAL A 88 4.13 10.04 -12.40
CA VAL A 88 2.69 10.12 -12.19
C VAL A 88 1.99 9.85 -13.52
N GLU A 89 0.99 9.00 -13.49
CA GLU A 89 0.23 8.65 -14.68
C GLU A 89 -0.45 9.89 -15.27
N PRO A 90 -0.21 10.21 -16.57
CA PRO A 90 -0.88 11.33 -17.21
C PRO A 90 -2.41 11.20 -17.19
N GLY A 91 -3.11 12.30 -16.92
CA GLY A 91 -4.55 12.31 -16.82
C GLY A 91 -5.10 11.80 -15.48
N SER A 92 -4.22 11.49 -14.53
CA SER A 92 -4.63 11.02 -13.20
C SER A 92 -4.99 12.18 -12.27
N THR A 93 -5.77 11.86 -11.22
CA THR A 93 -6.04 12.81 -10.12
C THR A 93 -4.75 13.29 -9.45
N LEU A 94 -3.74 12.42 -9.37
CA LEU A 94 -2.45 12.80 -8.79
C LEU A 94 -1.74 13.85 -9.63
N GLU A 95 -1.78 13.75 -10.96
CA GLU A 95 -1.24 14.77 -11.84
C GLU A 95 -1.93 16.12 -11.62
N ASP A 96 -3.26 16.11 -11.50
CA ASP A 96 -4.04 17.34 -11.22
C ASP A 96 -3.61 17.99 -9.89
N ILE A 97 -3.32 17.18 -8.87
CA ILE A 97 -2.90 17.67 -7.56
C ILE A 97 -1.48 18.24 -7.60
N PHE A 98 -0.53 17.55 -8.23
CA PHE A 98 0.86 17.97 -8.26
C PHE A 98 1.20 18.92 -9.40
N GLY A 99 0.39 18.97 -10.45
CA GLY A 99 0.61 19.84 -11.61
C GLY A 99 1.76 19.43 -12.51
N SER A 100 2.28 18.18 -12.34
CA SER A 100 3.41 17.67 -13.14
C SER A 100 3.40 16.15 -13.14
N PRO A 101 3.74 15.46 -14.26
CA PRO A 101 3.85 14.02 -14.29
C PRO A 101 5.12 13.47 -13.60
N GLU A 102 6.03 14.33 -13.14
CA GLU A 102 7.25 13.96 -12.41
C GLU A 102 7.42 14.73 -11.11
#